data_7bb763752b50622bbb9bf19985cee2c4
#
_entry.id   7bb763752b50622bbb9bf19985cee2c4
#
_cell.length_a   1.000
_cell.length_b   1.000
_cell.length_c   1.000
_cell.angle_alpha   90.00
_cell.angle_beta   90.00
_cell.angle_gamma   90.00
#
_symmetry.space_group_name_H-M   'P 1'
#
loop_
_entity.id
_entity.type
_entity.pdbx_description
1 polymer ?
#
loop_
_entity_poly.entity_id
_entity_poly.type
_entity_poly.pdbx_seq_one_letter_code
_entity_poly.pdbx_strand_id
1 'polypeptide(L)'
;MSIKLIAIDIDGTLINDQLEITEKTKETLQKATAQGIKVVLCTGRPMTGVHKYLDQLGINNLADQYVISFNGALAQTTSGQVISQFTLPFEKLVDLSAVALKADVHLLAETADAMYVLNQDISSYAVYESSLVSLPITYKSIDQLNTIKNDLVISKLMITDEPAAIDGFSAKLTTPIKRAFNIVRSEPYYLEFVNPSASKGAALASLGQELGVARTEMMAIGNAQNDESMITYAGIGVAMSNSIPSTIQLADELVADNNHDGVAEAVEKFASA
;
A
#
# COMPACT_ATOMS: atom_id res chain seq x y z
N MET A 1 -8.65 24.07 -12.50
CA MET A 1 -8.01 22.91 -13.18
C MET A 1 -8.94 21.73 -12.93
N SER A 2 -9.16 20.87 -13.92
CA SER A 2 -10.04 19.69 -13.74
C SER A 2 -9.18 18.51 -13.24
N ILE A 3 -9.61 17.83 -12.19
CA ILE A 3 -8.97 16.60 -11.70
C ILE A 3 -9.25 15.47 -12.71
N LYS A 4 -8.22 14.74 -13.08
CA LYS A 4 -8.29 13.59 -13.98
C LYS A 4 -7.95 12.25 -13.31
N LEU A 5 -7.28 12.31 -12.15
CA LEU A 5 -6.89 11.14 -11.39
C LEU A 5 -7.05 11.39 -9.89
N ILE A 6 -7.67 10.45 -9.20
CA ILE A 6 -7.83 10.46 -7.74
C ILE A 6 -7.14 9.21 -7.18
N ALA A 7 -6.07 9.40 -6.40
CA ALA A 7 -5.37 8.35 -5.68
C ALA A 7 -5.93 8.27 -4.25
N ILE A 8 -6.40 7.10 -3.83
CA ILE A 8 -7.13 6.92 -2.57
C ILE A 8 -6.50 5.75 -1.80
N ASP A 9 -6.08 6.00 -0.57
CA ASP A 9 -5.73 4.94 0.36
C ASP A 9 -6.97 4.13 0.77
N ILE A 10 -6.76 2.88 1.23
CA ILE A 10 -7.87 1.98 1.61
C ILE A 10 -8.15 2.04 3.11
N ASP A 11 -7.17 1.66 3.93
CA ASP A 11 -7.36 1.41 5.35
C ASP A 11 -7.38 2.71 6.16
N GLY A 12 -8.51 3.01 6.81
CA GLY A 12 -8.73 4.28 7.51
C GLY A 12 -8.98 5.48 6.58
N THR A 13 -9.19 5.22 5.27
CA THR A 13 -9.49 6.26 4.26
C THR A 13 -10.74 5.89 3.46
N LEU A 14 -10.64 4.93 2.53
CA LEU A 14 -11.76 4.52 1.67
C LEU A 14 -12.81 3.72 2.44
N ILE A 15 -12.35 2.85 3.34
CA ILE A 15 -13.21 1.93 4.11
C ILE A 15 -13.39 2.42 5.55
N ASN A 16 -14.58 2.19 6.06
CA ASN A 16 -14.94 2.47 7.45
C ASN A 16 -14.38 1.38 8.41
N ASP A 17 -14.65 1.53 9.72
CA ASP A 17 -14.20 0.58 10.75
C ASP A 17 -14.86 -0.81 10.65
N GLN A 18 -15.91 -0.96 9.84
CA GLN A 18 -16.54 -2.23 9.48
C GLN A 18 -15.92 -2.87 8.22
N LEU A 19 -14.84 -2.29 7.67
CA LEU A 19 -14.16 -2.70 6.45
C LEU A 19 -15.06 -2.65 5.20
N GLU A 20 -15.96 -1.68 5.14
CA GLU A 20 -16.92 -1.46 4.07
C GLU A 20 -16.74 -0.07 3.43
N ILE A 21 -16.99 0.04 2.11
CA ILE A 21 -17.16 1.34 1.44
C ILE A 21 -18.60 1.78 1.70
N THR A 22 -18.78 2.98 2.22
CA THR A 22 -20.14 3.54 2.42
C THR A 22 -20.84 3.74 1.08
N GLU A 23 -22.16 3.64 1.05
CA GLU A 23 -22.93 3.78 -0.19
C GLU A 23 -22.71 5.16 -0.85
N LYS A 24 -22.65 6.22 -0.04
CA LYS A 24 -22.37 7.58 -0.55
C LYS A 24 -21.02 7.68 -1.21
N THR A 25 -19.96 7.16 -0.56
CA THR A 25 -18.60 7.15 -1.12
C THR A 25 -18.53 6.33 -2.41
N LYS A 26 -19.16 5.16 -2.43
CA LYS A 26 -19.24 4.29 -3.60
C LYS A 26 -19.91 4.99 -4.79
N GLU A 27 -21.11 5.55 -4.60
CA GLU A 27 -21.83 6.26 -5.66
C GLU A 27 -21.04 7.47 -6.19
N THR A 28 -20.38 8.21 -5.29
CA THR A 28 -19.58 9.38 -5.65
C THR A 28 -18.38 8.99 -6.52
N LEU A 29 -17.66 7.93 -6.17
CA LEU A 29 -16.52 7.42 -6.95
C LEU A 29 -16.97 6.82 -8.29
N GLN A 30 -18.09 6.11 -8.34
CA GLN A 30 -18.67 5.60 -9.58
C GLN A 30 -19.08 6.75 -10.54
N LYS A 31 -19.64 7.84 -10.02
CA LYS A 31 -19.95 9.05 -10.80
C LYS A 31 -18.67 9.70 -11.35
N ALA A 32 -17.62 9.83 -10.52
CA ALA A 32 -16.34 10.35 -10.96
C ALA A 32 -15.72 9.49 -12.08
N THR A 33 -15.76 8.16 -11.93
CA THR A 33 -15.30 7.22 -12.97
C THR A 33 -16.10 7.37 -14.26
N ALA A 34 -17.42 7.51 -14.18
CA ALA A 34 -18.29 7.71 -15.36
C ALA A 34 -18.00 9.04 -16.08
N GLN A 35 -17.46 10.05 -15.39
CA GLN A 35 -16.98 11.31 -15.96
C GLN A 35 -15.58 11.22 -16.58
N GLY A 36 -14.95 10.05 -16.54
CA GLY A 36 -13.61 9.80 -17.10
C GLY A 36 -12.47 10.05 -16.13
N ILE A 37 -12.74 10.32 -14.86
CA ILE A 37 -11.70 10.45 -13.82
C ILE A 37 -11.19 9.05 -13.45
N LYS A 38 -9.87 8.87 -13.41
CA LYS A 38 -9.25 7.61 -12.98
C LYS A 38 -9.24 7.52 -11.46
N VAL A 39 -9.98 6.56 -10.91
CA VAL A 39 -9.97 6.24 -9.48
C VAL A 39 -8.94 5.15 -9.23
N VAL A 40 -7.87 5.48 -8.51
CA VAL A 40 -6.72 4.61 -8.27
C VAL A 40 -6.63 4.29 -6.78
N LEU A 41 -6.81 3.03 -6.42
CA LEU A 41 -6.60 2.58 -5.03
C LEU A 41 -5.10 2.44 -4.76
N CYS A 42 -4.62 3.06 -3.68
CA CYS A 42 -3.20 3.12 -3.30
C CYS A 42 -3.01 2.53 -1.90
N THR A 43 -2.47 1.32 -1.78
CA THR A 43 -2.49 0.57 -0.53
C THR A 43 -1.20 -0.20 -0.23
N GLY A 44 -1.00 -0.58 1.04
CA GLY A 44 0.00 -1.58 1.44
C GLY A 44 -0.39 -3.02 1.06
N ARG A 45 -1.67 -3.27 0.77
CA ARG A 45 -2.19 -4.59 0.43
C ARG A 45 -1.72 -5.07 -0.93
N PRO A 46 -1.59 -6.41 -1.15
CA PRO A 46 -1.49 -7.02 -2.48
C PRO A 46 -2.81 -6.89 -3.25
N MET A 47 -2.78 -7.17 -4.54
CA MET A 47 -3.96 -7.11 -5.42
C MET A 47 -5.12 -8.00 -4.92
N THR A 48 -4.82 -9.18 -4.38
CA THR A 48 -5.81 -10.10 -3.81
C THR A 48 -6.63 -9.48 -2.68
N GLY A 49 -6.01 -8.60 -1.87
CA GLY A 49 -6.68 -7.86 -0.80
C GLY A 49 -7.48 -6.64 -1.27
N VAL A 50 -7.45 -6.32 -2.57
CA VAL A 50 -8.09 -5.12 -3.16
C VAL A 50 -9.28 -5.48 -4.04
N HIS A 51 -9.33 -6.67 -4.64
CA HIS A 51 -10.35 -7.08 -5.61
C HIS A 51 -11.78 -6.79 -5.16
N LYS A 52 -12.14 -7.09 -3.91
CA LYS A 52 -13.50 -6.86 -3.40
C LYS A 52 -13.93 -5.39 -3.47
N TYR A 53 -13.01 -4.46 -3.29
CA TYR A 53 -13.29 -3.02 -3.36
C TYR A 53 -13.36 -2.53 -4.80
N LEU A 54 -12.51 -3.06 -5.68
CA LEU A 54 -12.57 -2.78 -7.11
C LEU A 54 -13.89 -3.28 -7.71
N ASP A 55 -14.38 -4.46 -7.27
CA ASP A 55 -15.68 -5.00 -7.69
C ASP A 55 -16.83 -4.09 -7.26
N GLN A 56 -16.81 -3.62 -6.00
CA GLN A 56 -17.83 -2.70 -5.49
C GLN A 56 -17.86 -1.37 -6.25
N LEU A 57 -16.69 -0.89 -6.69
CA LEU A 57 -16.56 0.34 -7.48
C LEU A 57 -16.83 0.12 -8.98
N GLY A 58 -16.91 -1.13 -9.47
CA GLY A 58 -17.10 -1.46 -10.87
C GLY A 58 -15.87 -1.20 -11.75
N ILE A 59 -14.68 -1.23 -11.15
CA ILE A 59 -13.40 -0.93 -11.82
C ILE A 59 -12.41 -2.12 -11.79
N ASN A 60 -12.86 -3.33 -11.44
CA ASN A 60 -12.03 -4.52 -11.43
C ASN A 60 -11.86 -5.12 -12.83
N ASN A 61 -10.72 -5.76 -13.06
CA ASN A 61 -10.39 -6.48 -14.31
C ASN A 61 -10.52 -5.64 -15.58
N LEU A 62 -10.14 -4.37 -15.52
CA LEU A 62 -10.15 -3.43 -16.63
C LEU A 62 -8.73 -3.00 -17.01
N ALA A 63 -8.47 -2.88 -18.31
CA ALA A 63 -7.15 -2.49 -18.84
C ALA A 63 -6.86 -0.97 -18.69
N ASP A 64 -7.87 -0.17 -18.40
CA ASP A 64 -7.78 1.29 -18.28
C ASP A 64 -8.10 1.81 -16.87
N GLN A 65 -8.12 0.92 -15.88
CA GLN A 65 -8.21 1.22 -14.45
C GLN A 65 -6.97 0.68 -13.73
N TYR A 66 -6.59 1.30 -12.63
CA TYR A 66 -5.25 1.12 -12.04
C TYR A 66 -5.30 0.93 -10.54
N VAL A 67 -4.29 0.24 -10.02
CA VAL A 67 -4.03 0.03 -8.59
C VAL A 67 -2.55 0.24 -8.30
N ILE A 68 -2.26 0.87 -7.18
CA ILE A 68 -0.93 0.94 -6.57
C ILE A 68 -0.96 0.08 -5.31
N SER A 69 -0.21 -1.00 -5.29
CA SER A 69 -0.14 -2.00 -4.22
C SER A 69 1.24 -2.03 -3.55
N PHE A 70 1.36 -2.74 -2.41
CA PHE A 70 2.60 -2.89 -1.65
C PHE A 70 3.29 -1.56 -1.33
N ASN A 71 2.51 -0.55 -0.89
CA ASN A 71 3.02 0.80 -0.58
C ASN A 71 3.79 1.46 -1.74
N GLY A 72 3.39 1.18 -2.98
CA GLY A 72 4.01 1.72 -4.19
C GLY A 72 5.08 0.83 -4.80
N ALA A 73 5.32 -0.38 -4.26
CA ALA A 73 6.26 -1.32 -4.89
C ALA A 73 5.74 -1.86 -6.23
N LEU A 74 4.42 -1.83 -6.46
CA LEU A 74 3.80 -2.26 -7.71
C LEU A 74 2.67 -1.30 -8.11
N ALA A 75 2.71 -0.79 -9.35
CA ALA A 75 1.58 -0.15 -10.01
C ALA A 75 1.20 -0.96 -11.25
N GLN A 76 -0.09 -1.28 -11.38
CA GLN A 76 -0.61 -2.11 -12.46
C GLN A 76 -2.02 -1.72 -12.86
N THR A 77 -2.47 -2.16 -14.03
CA THR A 77 -3.89 -2.11 -14.37
C THR A 77 -4.67 -3.07 -13.46
N THR A 78 -5.97 -2.86 -13.31
CA THR A 78 -6.81 -3.81 -12.54
C THR A 78 -6.98 -5.16 -13.24
N SER A 79 -6.59 -5.27 -14.52
CA SER A 79 -6.47 -6.53 -15.28
C SER A 79 -5.09 -7.20 -15.18
N GLY A 80 -4.13 -6.63 -14.42
CA GLY A 80 -2.84 -7.24 -14.11
C GLY A 80 -1.65 -6.81 -14.97
N GLN A 81 -1.78 -5.87 -15.91
CA GLN A 81 -0.64 -5.33 -16.66
C GLN A 81 0.22 -4.42 -15.77
N VAL A 82 1.49 -4.74 -15.58
CA VAL A 82 2.42 -3.96 -14.77
C VAL A 82 2.78 -2.65 -15.48
N ILE A 83 2.68 -1.53 -14.75
CA ILE A 83 3.08 -0.18 -15.18
C ILE A 83 4.44 0.19 -14.59
N SER A 84 4.61 0.01 -13.26
CA SER A 84 5.90 0.20 -12.61
C SER A 84 6.06 -0.80 -11.46
N GLN A 85 7.32 -1.22 -11.23
CA GLN A 85 7.62 -2.23 -10.22
C GLN A 85 8.95 -1.92 -9.54
N PHE A 86 8.93 -1.90 -8.21
CA PHE A 86 10.09 -1.73 -7.35
C PHE A 86 10.24 -2.95 -6.44
N THR A 87 10.88 -4.00 -6.96
CA THR A 87 11.09 -5.25 -6.22
C THR A 87 12.34 -5.21 -5.35
N LEU A 88 12.43 -6.14 -4.41
CA LEU A 88 13.62 -6.36 -3.61
C LEU A 88 14.45 -7.50 -4.19
N PRO A 89 15.78 -7.32 -4.40
CA PRO A 89 16.66 -8.41 -4.74
C PRO A 89 16.72 -9.49 -3.66
N PHE A 90 16.92 -10.74 -4.03
CA PHE A 90 17.00 -11.88 -3.09
C PHE A 90 18.03 -11.68 -1.98
N GLU A 91 19.16 -11.02 -2.27
CA GLU A 91 20.20 -10.69 -1.31
C GLU A 91 19.67 -9.84 -0.14
N LYS A 92 18.66 -9.00 -0.39
CA LYS A 92 18.02 -8.19 0.66
C LYS A 92 17.19 -9.04 1.62
N LEU A 93 16.55 -10.09 1.12
CA LEU A 93 15.90 -11.09 1.98
C LEU A 93 16.94 -11.81 2.86
N VAL A 94 18.08 -12.23 2.28
CA VAL A 94 19.16 -12.89 3.01
C VAL A 94 19.73 -11.96 4.09
N ASP A 95 20.03 -10.71 3.76
CA ASP A 95 20.57 -9.72 4.73
C ASP A 95 19.61 -9.51 5.90
N LEU A 96 18.31 -9.31 5.62
CA LEU A 96 17.32 -9.06 6.66
C LEU A 96 17.04 -10.31 7.48
N SER A 97 17.03 -11.51 6.87
CA SER A 97 16.81 -12.77 7.57
C SER A 97 17.86 -13.05 8.62
N ALA A 98 19.12 -12.72 8.35
CA ALA A 98 20.21 -12.86 9.31
C ALA A 98 20.06 -11.93 10.52
N VAL A 99 19.48 -10.75 10.34
CA VAL A 99 19.20 -9.80 11.43
C VAL A 99 17.96 -10.23 12.21
N ALA A 100 16.91 -10.68 11.53
CA ALA A 100 15.66 -11.16 12.13
C ALA A 100 15.91 -12.39 13.02
N LEU A 101 16.68 -13.37 12.53
CA LEU A 101 17.05 -14.57 13.27
C LEU A 101 17.79 -14.24 14.57
N LYS A 102 18.74 -13.28 14.55
CA LYS A 102 19.47 -12.85 15.76
C LYS A 102 18.59 -12.13 16.77
N ALA A 103 17.51 -11.52 16.32
CA ALA A 103 16.59 -10.78 17.15
C ALA A 103 15.41 -11.63 17.63
N ASP A 104 15.33 -12.88 17.17
CA ASP A 104 14.25 -13.82 17.46
C ASP A 104 12.87 -13.25 17.10
N VAL A 105 12.75 -12.72 15.85
CA VAL A 105 11.49 -12.19 15.31
C VAL A 105 11.10 -12.91 14.04
N HIS A 106 9.79 -12.91 13.75
CA HIS A 106 9.20 -13.60 12.60
C HIS A 106 9.29 -12.76 11.33
N LEU A 107 9.98 -13.30 10.33
CA LEU A 107 10.15 -12.67 9.01
C LEU A 107 9.38 -13.43 7.94
N LEU A 108 8.69 -12.69 7.08
CA LEU A 108 8.11 -13.20 5.85
C LEU A 108 8.52 -12.36 4.63
N ALA A 109 8.48 -13.00 3.47
CA ALA A 109 8.60 -12.36 2.16
C ALA A 109 7.28 -12.46 1.42
N GLU A 110 6.80 -11.34 0.92
CA GLU A 110 5.56 -11.24 0.15
C GLU A 110 5.84 -11.08 -1.34
N THR A 111 5.16 -11.90 -2.13
CA THR A 111 5.10 -11.82 -3.59
C THR A 111 3.67 -11.47 -4.02
N ALA A 112 3.42 -11.37 -5.31
CA ALA A 112 2.07 -11.09 -5.81
C ALA A 112 1.05 -12.22 -5.48
N ASP A 113 1.53 -13.46 -5.27
CA ASP A 113 0.72 -14.68 -5.21
C ASP A 113 0.95 -15.54 -3.96
N ALA A 114 1.95 -15.21 -3.11
CA ALA A 114 2.25 -15.98 -1.90
C ALA A 114 2.98 -15.18 -0.83
N MET A 115 2.84 -15.64 0.42
CA MET A 115 3.66 -15.26 1.57
C MET A 115 4.59 -16.41 1.95
N TYR A 116 5.88 -16.18 1.90
CA TYR A 116 6.89 -17.15 2.34
C TYR A 116 7.38 -16.78 3.75
N VAL A 117 6.97 -17.54 4.76
CA VAL A 117 7.47 -17.37 6.14
C VAL A 117 8.78 -18.14 6.31
N LEU A 118 9.75 -17.51 7.01
CA LEU A 118 11.09 -18.07 7.20
C LEU A 118 11.24 -18.78 8.55
N ASN A 119 10.28 -18.62 9.45
CA ASN A 119 10.24 -19.28 10.76
C ASN A 119 9.29 -20.49 10.68
N GLN A 120 9.66 -21.60 11.33
CA GLN A 120 8.80 -22.80 11.37
C GLN A 120 7.60 -22.60 12.31
N ASP A 121 7.78 -21.86 13.37
CA ASP A 121 6.72 -21.32 14.22
C ASP A 121 6.13 -20.09 13.52
N ILE A 122 5.00 -20.24 12.91
CA ILE A 122 4.36 -19.16 12.16
C ILE A 122 3.70 -18.17 13.14
N SER A 123 4.04 -16.89 13.03
CA SER A 123 3.41 -15.83 13.80
C SER A 123 1.89 -15.78 13.56
N SER A 124 1.11 -15.62 14.64
CA SER A 124 -0.34 -15.42 14.54
C SER A 124 -0.70 -14.17 13.71
N TYR A 125 0.15 -13.15 13.74
CA TYR A 125 -0.01 -11.95 12.92
C TYR A 125 0.25 -12.22 11.43
N ALA A 126 1.18 -13.13 11.08
CA ALA A 126 1.37 -13.56 9.70
C ALA A 126 0.15 -14.34 9.18
N VAL A 127 -0.47 -15.19 10.01
CA VAL A 127 -1.71 -15.90 9.68
C VAL A 127 -2.87 -14.91 9.52
N TYR A 128 -2.96 -13.92 10.39
CA TYR A 128 -3.98 -12.86 10.29
C TYR A 128 -3.83 -12.09 8.97
N GLU A 129 -2.61 -11.65 8.64
CA GLU A 129 -2.33 -10.94 7.38
C GLU A 129 -2.69 -11.80 6.16
N SER A 130 -2.27 -13.07 6.12
CA SER A 130 -2.63 -14.01 5.05
C SER A 130 -4.14 -14.10 4.83
N SER A 131 -4.91 -14.13 5.92
CA SER A 131 -6.38 -14.14 5.85
C SER A 131 -6.95 -12.81 5.36
N LEU A 132 -6.38 -11.68 5.83
CA LEU A 132 -6.85 -10.33 5.48
C LEU A 132 -6.65 -10.02 3.99
N VAL A 133 -5.48 -10.42 3.44
CA VAL A 133 -5.12 -10.12 2.04
C VAL A 133 -5.35 -11.28 1.09
N SER A 134 -5.86 -12.42 1.60
CA SER A 134 -6.15 -13.63 0.80
C SER A 134 -4.94 -14.17 0.02
N LEU A 135 -3.75 -14.14 0.64
CA LEU A 135 -2.53 -14.75 0.10
C LEU A 135 -2.20 -16.05 0.84
N PRO A 136 -1.89 -17.14 0.13
CA PRO A 136 -1.46 -18.38 0.76
C PRO A 136 -0.13 -18.20 1.50
N ILE A 137 -0.05 -18.77 2.70
CA ILE A 137 1.16 -18.75 3.53
C ILE A 137 1.90 -20.09 3.43
N THR A 138 3.21 -20.05 3.23
CA THR A 138 4.05 -21.25 3.07
C THR A 138 5.38 -21.06 3.77
N TYR A 139 5.77 -22.00 4.65
CA TYR A 139 7.13 -22.03 5.20
C TYR A 139 8.13 -22.44 4.12
N LYS A 140 9.21 -21.66 3.99
CA LYS A 140 10.40 -22.02 3.20
C LYS A 140 11.66 -21.49 3.89
N SER A 141 12.69 -22.35 3.99
CA SER A 141 14.02 -21.91 4.41
C SER A 141 14.66 -21.00 3.33
N ILE A 142 15.66 -20.21 3.72
CA ILE A 142 16.45 -19.41 2.78
C ILE A 142 17.06 -20.28 1.66
N ASP A 143 17.53 -21.48 1.98
CA ASP A 143 18.09 -22.41 0.98
C ASP A 143 17.04 -22.87 -0.03
N GLN A 144 15.82 -23.15 0.43
CA GLN A 144 14.70 -23.49 -0.48
C GLN A 144 14.31 -22.30 -1.35
N LEU A 145 14.25 -21.07 -0.80
CA LEU A 145 13.97 -19.88 -1.59
C LEU A 145 15.11 -19.58 -2.58
N ASN A 146 16.37 -19.84 -2.23
CA ASN A 146 17.48 -19.67 -3.13
C ASN A 146 17.40 -20.57 -4.38
N THR A 147 16.72 -21.73 -4.30
CA THR A 147 16.52 -22.59 -5.49
C THR A 147 15.58 -21.99 -6.53
N ILE A 148 14.71 -21.05 -6.11
CA ILE A 148 13.72 -20.41 -6.96
C ILE A 148 13.96 -18.89 -7.10
N LYS A 149 15.11 -18.37 -6.66
CA LYS A 149 15.37 -16.94 -6.55
C LYS A 149 15.22 -16.15 -7.85
N ASN A 150 15.44 -16.78 -9.00
CA ASN A 150 15.33 -16.12 -10.30
C ASN A 150 13.88 -15.84 -10.69
N ASP A 151 12.95 -16.61 -10.14
CA ASP A 151 11.50 -16.47 -10.36
C ASP A 151 10.81 -15.79 -9.16
N LEU A 152 11.57 -15.52 -8.07
CA LEU A 152 11.04 -14.95 -6.84
C LEU A 152 11.00 -13.42 -6.93
N VAL A 153 9.82 -12.87 -7.21
CA VAL A 153 9.57 -11.43 -7.29
C VAL A 153 9.11 -10.93 -5.92
N ILE A 154 10.05 -10.46 -5.11
CA ILE A 154 9.76 -9.99 -3.75
C ILE A 154 9.27 -8.54 -3.80
N SER A 155 8.00 -8.32 -3.46
CA SER A 155 7.40 -6.99 -3.40
C SER A 155 7.65 -6.31 -2.06
N LYS A 156 7.63 -7.09 -0.96
CA LYS A 156 7.77 -6.61 0.42
C LYS A 156 8.38 -7.71 1.30
N LEU A 157 9.19 -7.30 2.28
CA LEU A 157 9.55 -8.13 3.43
C LEU A 157 8.84 -7.56 4.66
N MET A 158 8.43 -8.40 5.60
CA MET A 158 7.70 -7.94 6.78
C MET A 158 8.11 -8.73 8.03
N ILE A 159 8.37 -8.00 9.12
CA ILE A 159 8.41 -8.58 10.47
C ILE A 159 7.00 -8.53 11.03
N THR A 160 6.52 -9.68 11.53
CA THR A 160 5.17 -9.85 12.08
C THR A 160 5.26 -10.42 13.46
N ASP A 161 5.12 -9.57 14.50
CA ASP A 161 5.34 -9.99 15.87
C ASP A 161 4.58 -9.11 16.87
N GLU A 162 4.67 -9.44 18.16
CA GLU A 162 4.16 -8.61 19.24
C GLU A 162 4.75 -7.18 19.15
N PRO A 163 3.97 -6.12 19.42
CA PRO A 163 4.42 -4.74 19.30
C PRO A 163 5.75 -4.45 20.02
N ALA A 164 5.96 -5.02 21.21
CA ALA A 164 7.19 -4.83 21.97
C ALA A 164 8.41 -5.49 21.31
N ALA A 165 8.22 -6.65 20.64
CA ALA A 165 9.28 -7.32 19.89
C ALA A 165 9.69 -6.49 18.67
N ILE A 166 8.71 -5.94 17.95
CA ILE A 166 8.95 -5.05 16.81
C ILE A 166 9.65 -3.76 17.24
N ASP A 167 9.26 -3.15 18.36
CA ASP A 167 9.92 -1.95 18.90
C ASP A 167 11.39 -2.25 19.24
N GLY A 168 11.64 -3.40 19.92
CA GLY A 168 12.97 -3.85 20.23
C GLY A 168 13.83 -4.17 19.00
N PHE A 169 13.24 -4.73 17.96
CA PHE A 169 13.89 -4.99 16.67
C PHE A 169 14.21 -3.69 15.94
N SER A 170 13.22 -2.81 15.79
CA SER A 170 13.34 -1.52 15.10
C SER A 170 14.44 -0.64 15.72
N ALA A 171 14.53 -0.60 17.05
CA ALA A 171 15.57 0.15 17.76
C ALA A 171 17.00 -0.37 17.48
N LYS A 172 17.16 -1.65 17.15
CA LYS A 172 18.45 -2.30 16.86
C LYS A 172 18.83 -2.28 15.37
N LEU A 173 17.97 -1.79 14.49
CA LEU A 173 18.27 -1.70 13.07
C LEU A 173 19.48 -0.79 12.82
N THR A 174 20.47 -1.35 12.12
CA THR A 174 21.71 -0.65 11.79
C THR A 174 21.51 0.34 10.65
N THR A 175 22.41 1.33 10.55
CA THR A 175 22.36 2.33 9.46
C THR A 175 22.40 1.68 8.07
N PRO A 176 23.20 0.63 7.77
CA PRO A 176 23.14 -0.05 6.49
C PRO A 176 21.76 -0.62 6.18
N ILE A 177 21.08 -1.28 7.12
CA ILE A 177 19.72 -1.80 6.92
C ILE A 177 18.73 -0.65 6.67
N LYS A 178 18.79 0.42 7.50
CA LYS A 178 17.90 1.58 7.33
C LYS A 178 18.06 2.28 5.98
N ARG A 179 19.24 2.23 5.37
CA ARG A 179 19.49 2.78 4.03
C ARG A 179 19.12 1.82 2.89
N ALA A 180 19.07 0.52 3.18
CA ALA A 180 18.81 -0.52 2.18
C ALA A 180 17.31 -0.67 1.86
N PHE A 181 16.43 -0.11 2.72
CA PHE A 181 14.98 -0.26 2.61
C PHE A 181 14.27 1.06 2.93
N ASN A 182 13.12 1.26 2.31
CA ASN A 182 12.09 2.12 2.87
C ASN A 182 11.35 1.29 3.93
N ILE A 183 11.36 1.75 5.20
CA ILE A 183 10.83 1.01 6.34
C ILE A 183 9.55 1.68 6.82
N VAL A 184 8.46 0.94 6.82
CA VAL A 184 7.12 1.43 7.17
C VAL A 184 6.58 0.63 8.35
N ARG A 185 6.07 1.31 9.39
CA ARG A 185 5.27 0.70 10.44
C ARG A 185 3.80 0.88 10.06
N SER A 186 3.20 -0.14 9.46
CA SER A 186 1.80 -0.07 9.00
C SER A 186 0.81 -0.37 10.12
N GLU A 187 1.20 -1.25 11.04
CA GLU A 187 0.42 -1.61 12.22
C GLU A 187 1.35 -1.77 13.44
N PRO A 188 0.86 -1.72 14.67
CA PRO A 188 1.70 -1.95 15.85
C PRO A 188 2.51 -3.25 15.82
N TYR A 189 2.01 -4.27 15.12
CA TYR A 189 2.57 -5.61 15.01
C TYR A 189 3.18 -5.91 13.62
N TYR A 190 3.30 -4.91 12.72
CA TYR A 190 3.92 -5.03 11.40
C TYR A 190 5.02 -4.00 11.18
N LEU A 191 6.19 -4.47 10.76
CA LEU A 191 7.27 -3.62 10.26
C LEU A 191 7.65 -4.07 8.84
N GLU A 192 7.32 -3.25 7.88
CA GLU A 192 7.48 -3.52 6.45
C GLU A 192 8.79 -2.95 5.92
N PHE A 193 9.41 -3.69 5.00
CA PHE A 193 10.64 -3.33 4.32
C PHE A 193 10.39 -3.43 2.81
N VAL A 194 10.35 -2.30 2.15
CA VAL A 194 10.16 -2.21 0.70
C VAL A 194 11.39 -1.59 0.02
N ASN A 195 11.45 -1.65 -1.30
CA ASN A 195 12.52 -1.00 -2.06
C ASN A 195 12.61 0.49 -1.68
N PRO A 196 13.82 1.05 -1.47
CA PRO A 196 13.99 2.46 -1.08
C PRO A 196 13.35 3.46 -2.05
N SER A 197 13.22 3.08 -3.33
CA SER A 197 12.56 3.90 -4.35
C SER A 197 11.04 3.72 -4.36
N ALA A 198 10.50 2.75 -3.62
CA ALA A 198 9.06 2.51 -3.53
C ALA A 198 8.42 3.49 -2.53
N SER A 199 7.41 4.18 -2.99
CA SER A 199 6.45 4.92 -2.16
C SER A 199 5.17 5.11 -2.96
N LYS A 200 4.04 5.35 -2.29
CA LYS A 200 2.77 5.65 -2.98
C LYS A 200 2.92 6.85 -3.92
N GLY A 201 3.69 7.88 -3.51
CA GLY A 201 3.96 9.06 -4.35
C GLY A 201 4.83 8.76 -5.57
N ALA A 202 5.88 7.93 -5.44
CA ALA A 202 6.72 7.55 -6.57
C ALA A 202 5.95 6.70 -7.60
N ALA A 203 5.13 5.77 -7.14
CA ALA A 203 4.26 4.97 -8.00
C ALA A 203 3.18 5.83 -8.68
N LEU A 204 2.59 6.79 -7.96
CA LEU A 204 1.63 7.76 -8.52
C LEU A 204 2.29 8.63 -9.59
N ALA A 205 3.54 9.07 -9.37
CA ALA A 205 4.30 9.83 -10.36
C ALA A 205 4.54 9.01 -11.65
N SER A 206 4.95 7.75 -11.51
CA SER A 206 5.16 6.84 -12.64
C SER A 206 3.86 6.60 -13.40
N LEU A 207 2.75 6.37 -12.69
CA LEU A 207 1.43 6.18 -13.30
C LEU A 207 0.98 7.44 -14.04
N GLY A 208 1.16 8.62 -13.44
CA GLY A 208 0.81 9.89 -14.09
C GLY A 208 1.59 10.13 -15.37
N GLN A 209 2.88 9.80 -15.39
CA GLN A 209 3.72 9.88 -16.59
C GLN A 209 3.20 8.95 -17.70
N GLU A 210 2.87 7.71 -17.37
CA GLU A 210 2.31 6.73 -18.32
C GLU A 210 0.98 7.20 -18.92
N LEU A 211 0.11 7.81 -18.10
CA LEU A 211 -1.21 8.27 -18.51
C LEU A 211 -1.22 9.67 -19.15
N GLY A 212 -0.09 10.38 -19.12
CA GLY A 212 -0.05 11.78 -19.55
C GLY A 212 -0.88 12.72 -18.67
N VAL A 213 -1.07 12.37 -17.39
CA VAL A 213 -1.81 13.18 -16.40
C VAL A 213 -0.79 14.00 -15.60
N ALA A 214 -0.92 15.33 -15.66
CA ALA A 214 -0.04 16.21 -14.93
C ALA A 214 -0.31 16.15 -13.43
N ARG A 215 0.73 16.37 -12.61
CA ARG A 215 0.63 16.43 -11.13
C ARG A 215 -0.54 17.33 -10.67
N THR A 216 -0.71 18.49 -11.31
CA THR A 216 -1.78 19.46 -11.00
C THR A 216 -3.19 19.00 -11.34
N GLU A 217 -3.33 17.88 -12.04
CA GLU A 217 -4.60 17.23 -12.40
C GLU A 217 -4.87 15.99 -11.54
N MET A 218 -4.06 15.80 -10.46
CA MET A 218 -4.17 14.69 -9.52
C MET A 218 -4.63 15.16 -8.15
N MET A 219 -5.49 14.39 -7.52
CA MET A 219 -5.84 14.48 -6.10
C MET A 219 -5.38 13.20 -5.39
N ALA A 220 -4.83 13.32 -4.18
CA ALA A 220 -4.48 12.17 -3.35
C ALA A 220 -5.14 12.29 -1.97
N ILE A 221 -5.75 11.21 -1.49
CA ILE A 221 -6.49 11.15 -0.23
C ILE A 221 -5.92 10.03 0.64
N GLY A 222 -5.57 10.33 1.89
CA GLY A 222 -4.99 9.36 2.82
C GLY A 222 -5.04 9.81 4.26
N ASN A 223 -4.54 8.97 5.19
CA ASN A 223 -4.62 9.20 6.63
C ASN A 223 -3.32 8.92 7.40
N ALA A 224 -2.38 8.17 6.84
CA ALA A 224 -1.23 7.64 7.55
C ALA A 224 0.12 8.05 6.93
N GLN A 225 1.22 7.72 7.61
CA GLN A 225 2.57 8.09 7.17
C GLN A 225 2.92 7.60 5.77
N ASN A 226 2.46 6.41 5.36
CA ASN A 226 2.71 5.87 4.02
C ASN A 226 1.99 6.65 2.90
N ASP A 227 1.01 7.50 3.25
CA ASP A 227 0.26 8.35 2.31
C ASP A 227 0.92 9.70 2.09
N GLU A 228 1.77 10.15 3.02
CA GLU A 228 2.39 11.48 2.98
C GLU A 228 3.10 11.76 1.65
N SER A 229 3.73 10.72 1.07
CA SER A 229 4.42 10.86 -0.21
C SER A 229 3.47 11.12 -1.39
N MET A 230 2.28 10.53 -1.43
CA MET A 230 1.30 10.79 -2.50
C MET A 230 0.53 12.08 -2.24
N ILE A 231 0.20 12.39 -0.97
CA ILE A 231 -0.43 13.65 -0.56
C ILE A 231 0.45 14.84 -0.96
N THR A 232 1.75 14.78 -0.65
CA THR A 232 2.70 15.84 -1.01
C THR A 232 2.94 15.92 -2.52
N TYR A 233 2.89 14.77 -3.23
CA TYR A 233 3.12 14.75 -4.67
C TYR A 233 1.93 15.28 -5.47
N ALA A 234 0.70 14.98 -5.14
CA ALA A 234 -0.48 15.38 -5.89
C ALA A 234 -0.64 16.91 -5.98
N GLY A 235 -1.42 17.38 -6.93
CA GLY A 235 -1.78 18.79 -7.05
C GLY A 235 -2.73 19.26 -5.97
N ILE A 236 -3.54 18.34 -5.43
CA ILE A 236 -4.37 18.52 -4.24
C ILE A 236 -4.13 17.32 -3.33
N GLY A 237 -3.50 17.56 -2.18
CA GLY A 237 -3.32 16.58 -1.12
C GLY A 237 -4.39 16.73 -0.05
N VAL A 238 -5.11 15.64 0.25
CA VAL A 238 -6.23 15.63 1.19
C VAL A 238 -5.94 14.67 2.34
N ALA A 239 -6.05 15.15 3.57
CA ALA A 239 -5.99 14.32 4.77
C ALA A 239 -7.41 14.05 5.30
N MET A 240 -7.64 12.84 5.81
CA MET A 240 -8.83 12.50 6.57
C MET A 240 -8.73 13.07 7.99
N SER A 241 -9.85 13.37 8.66
CA SER A 241 -9.79 13.93 10.03
C SER A 241 -9.28 12.93 11.09
N ASN A 242 -9.31 11.63 10.79
CA ASN A 242 -8.68 10.57 11.59
C ASN A 242 -7.18 10.36 11.28
N SER A 243 -6.56 11.26 10.49
CA SER A 243 -5.14 11.17 10.13
C SER A 243 -4.22 11.46 11.31
N ILE A 244 -2.98 10.95 11.23
CA ILE A 244 -1.92 11.33 12.16
C ILE A 244 -1.53 12.80 11.95
N PRO A 245 -1.01 13.50 12.99
CA PRO A 245 -0.72 14.94 12.92
C PRO A 245 0.23 15.34 11.79
N SER A 246 1.23 14.51 11.46
CA SER A 246 2.18 14.82 10.37
C SER A 246 1.48 14.82 9.00
N THR A 247 0.57 13.88 8.75
CA THR A 247 -0.19 13.81 7.50
C THR A 247 -1.12 15.02 7.36
N ILE A 248 -1.80 15.43 8.45
CA ILE A 248 -2.64 16.64 8.44
C ILE A 248 -1.82 17.90 8.08
N GLN A 249 -0.59 18.02 8.62
CA GLN A 249 0.27 19.17 8.35
C GLN A 249 0.76 19.26 6.91
N LEU A 250 0.86 18.14 6.20
CA LEU A 250 1.34 18.06 4.82
C LEU A 250 0.22 18.20 3.78
N ALA A 251 -1.03 18.05 4.18
CA ALA A 251 -2.17 18.11 3.28
C ALA A 251 -2.58 19.58 2.99
N ASP A 252 -3.09 19.80 1.79
CA ASP A 252 -3.70 21.08 1.40
C ASP A 252 -5.09 21.25 2.04
N GLU A 253 -5.79 20.14 2.26
CA GLU A 253 -7.18 20.11 2.71
C GLU A 253 -7.41 19.00 3.75
N LEU A 254 -8.38 19.25 4.65
CA LEU A 254 -8.85 18.32 5.65
C LEU A 254 -10.34 18.05 5.41
N VAL A 255 -10.71 16.76 5.40
CA VAL A 255 -12.10 16.30 5.24
C VAL A 255 -12.54 15.43 6.42
N ALA A 256 -13.80 15.02 6.46
CA ALA A 256 -14.34 14.10 7.47
C ALA A 256 -13.53 12.80 7.55
N ASP A 257 -13.71 12.02 8.59
CA ASP A 257 -13.05 10.72 8.74
C ASP A 257 -13.67 9.62 7.84
N ASN A 258 -13.08 8.44 7.90
CA ASN A 258 -13.51 7.28 7.11
C ASN A 258 -14.90 6.74 7.48
N ASN A 259 -15.43 7.08 8.65
CA ASN A 259 -16.78 6.70 9.08
C ASN A 259 -17.85 7.73 8.69
N HIS A 260 -17.42 8.91 8.19
CA HIS A 260 -18.29 10.06 7.89
C HIS A 260 -18.11 10.57 6.45
N ASP A 261 -17.86 9.65 5.50
CA ASP A 261 -17.83 9.93 4.05
C ASP A 261 -16.76 10.96 3.60
N GLY A 262 -15.63 11.08 4.28
CA GLY A 262 -14.60 12.06 3.97
C GLY A 262 -14.07 11.97 2.54
N VAL A 263 -13.95 10.75 1.98
CA VAL A 263 -13.57 10.57 0.57
C VAL A 263 -14.62 11.16 -0.38
N ALA A 264 -15.91 10.94 -0.11
CA ALA A 264 -16.97 11.54 -0.92
C ALA A 264 -16.95 13.07 -0.82
N GLU A 265 -16.73 13.62 0.39
CA GLU A 265 -16.59 15.07 0.59
C GLU A 265 -15.46 15.65 -0.26
N ALA A 266 -14.27 15.02 -0.26
CA ALA A 266 -13.14 15.45 -1.07
C ALA A 266 -13.47 15.46 -2.57
N VAL A 267 -14.09 14.39 -3.06
CA VAL A 267 -14.44 14.24 -4.48
C VAL A 267 -15.50 15.25 -4.89
N GLU A 268 -16.55 15.43 -4.09
CA GLU A 268 -17.61 16.42 -4.32
C GLU A 268 -17.05 17.85 -4.36
N LYS A 269 -16.06 18.17 -3.52
CA LYS A 269 -15.45 19.50 -3.43
C LYS A 269 -14.52 19.83 -4.60
N PHE A 270 -13.71 18.86 -5.07
CA PHE A 270 -12.59 19.14 -5.97
C PHE A 270 -12.69 18.46 -7.34
N ALA A 271 -13.50 17.41 -7.48
CA ALA A 271 -13.57 16.60 -8.69
C ALA A 271 -14.97 16.54 -9.32
N SER A 272 -15.98 17.17 -8.72
CA SER A 272 -17.29 17.32 -9.34
C SER A 272 -17.24 18.38 -10.44
N ALA A 273 -17.68 17.98 -11.65
CA ALA A 273 -17.80 18.89 -12.79
C ALA A 273 -19.06 19.77 -12.67
#